data_7ef259b5e94493bd5c5fd01dd7ff19c4
#
_entry.id   7ef259b5e94493bd5c5fd01dd7ff19c4
#
_cell.length_a   1.000
_cell.length_b   1.000
_cell.length_c   1.000
_cell.angle_alpha   90.00
_cell.angle_beta   90.00
_cell.angle_gamma   90.00
#
_symmetry.space_group_name_H-M   'P 1'
#
loop_
_entity.id
_entity.type
_entity.pdbx_description
1 polymer ?
#
loop_
_entity_poly.entity_id
_entity_poly.type
_entity_poly.pdbx_seq_one_letter_code
_entity_poly.pdbx_strand_id
1 'polypeptide(L)'
;MKPGATHYKAITCFCPAGRGQRVLEELRNEMGINSAFVHHARGVGVGNLQEKKLFYIEREIITALVPANRADEIFRFLYFAAGINEPHAGMIIMEITTHLMPFFEPVES
;
A
#
# COMPACT_ATOMS: atom_id res chain seq x y z
N MET A 1 -12.72 -25.11 -0.77
CA MET A 1 -12.24 -24.07 -1.56
C MET A 1 -11.20 -24.50 -2.55
N LYS A 2 -11.13 -23.91 -3.64
CA LYS A 2 -10.17 -24.27 -4.58
C LYS A 2 -9.07 -23.30 -4.56
N PRO A 3 -8.00 -23.60 -3.93
CA PRO A 3 -6.94 -22.63 -3.74
C PRO A 3 -6.45 -22.05 -5.03
N GLY A 4 -6.39 -22.83 -6.03
CA GLY A 4 -5.86 -22.33 -7.27
C GLY A 4 -6.79 -21.39 -7.98
N ALA A 5 -8.01 -21.26 -7.51
CA ALA A 5 -8.96 -20.43 -8.21
C ALA A 5 -8.85 -18.97 -7.84
N THR A 6 -8.15 -18.67 -6.77
CA THR A 6 -8.07 -17.30 -6.31
C THR A 6 -6.78 -16.66 -6.78
N HIS A 7 -6.92 -15.56 -7.44
CA HIS A 7 -5.77 -14.79 -7.86
C HIS A 7 -5.71 -13.52 -7.04
N TYR A 8 -4.52 -13.07 -6.78
CA TYR A 8 -4.31 -11.90 -5.95
C TYR A 8 -3.50 -10.86 -6.69
N LYS A 9 -3.67 -9.64 -6.30
CA LYS A 9 -2.84 -8.55 -6.79
C LYS A 9 -2.26 -7.83 -5.59
N ALA A 10 -1.10 -7.28 -5.78
CA ALA A 10 -0.43 -6.51 -4.74
C ALA A 10 -0.57 -5.05 -5.06
N ILE A 11 -1.04 -4.28 -4.09
CA ILE A 11 -1.16 -2.84 -4.25
C ILE A 11 -0.19 -2.21 -3.28
N THR A 12 0.70 -1.38 -3.80
CA THR A 12 1.69 -0.70 -2.98
C THR A 12 1.44 0.79 -3.08
N CYS A 13 1.33 1.41 -1.93
CA CYS A 13 0.97 2.80 -1.85
C CYS A 13 2.05 3.55 -1.08
N PHE A 14 2.66 4.54 -1.72
CA PHE A 14 3.67 5.37 -1.06
C PHE A 14 2.99 6.66 -0.67
N CYS A 15 2.93 6.94 0.60
CA CYS A 15 2.22 8.11 1.05
C CYS A 15 3.02 8.86 2.10
N PRO A 16 2.60 10.08 2.42
CA PRO A 16 3.30 10.83 3.46
C PRO A 16 3.25 10.12 4.79
N ALA A 17 4.26 10.33 5.59
CA ALA A 17 4.32 9.71 6.90
C ALA A 17 3.14 10.17 7.74
N GLY A 18 2.66 9.25 8.57
CA GLY A 18 1.57 9.55 9.47
C GLY A 18 0.21 9.11 9.01
N ARG A 19 0.09 8.66 7.77
CA ARG A 19 -1.21 8.25 7.25
C ARG A 19 -1.45 6.76 7.28
N GLY A 20 -0.38 5.98 7.33
CA GLY A 20 -0.48 4.56 7.09
C GLY A 20 -1.38 3.81 8.04
N GLN A 21 -1.27 4.11 9.34
CA GLN A 21 -2.03 3.36 10.31
C GLN A 21 -3.54 3.58 10.14
N ARG A 22 -3.92 4.82 9.88
CA ARG A 22 -5.32 5.12 9.67
C ARG A 22 -5.85 4.43 8.42
N VAL A 23 -5.05 4.44 7.37
CA VAL A 23 -5.46 3.80 6.12
C VAL A 23 -5.62 2.30 6.32
N LEU A 24 -4.71 1.69 7.09
CA LEU A 24 -4.83 0.27 7.38
C LEU A 24 -6.12 -0.03 8.13
N GLU A 25 -6.45 0.80 9.08
CA GLU A 25 -7.66 0.59 9.85
C GLU A 25 -8.90 0.72 8.99
N GLU A 26 -8.91 1.69 8.10
CA GLU A 26 -10.02 1.87 7.20
C GLU A 26 -10.13 0.71 6.22
N LEU A 27 -8.98 0.22 5.77
CA LEU A 27 -8.96 -0.89 4.85
C LEU A 27 -9.56 -2.13 5.51
N ARG A 28 -9.22 -2.37 6.76
CA ARG A 28 -9.76 -3.50 7.48
C ARG A 28 -11.23 -3.32 7.80
N ASN A 29 -11.58 -2.15 8.31
CA ASN A 29 -12.94 -1.96 8.81
C ASN A 29 -13.96 -1.73 7.71
N GLU A 30 -13.57 -1.04 6.66
CA GLU A 30 -14.53 -0.70 5.61
C GLU A 30 -14.46 -1.64 4.43
N MET A 31 -13.29 -2.17 4.13
CA MET A 31 -13.15 -3.00 2.95
C MET A 31 -12.91 -4.46 3.29
N GLY A 32 -12.71 -4.77 4.56
CA GLY A 32 -12.52 -6.15 4.97
C GLY A 32 -11.19 -6.76 4.57
N ILE A 33 -10.19 -5.94 4.30
CA ILE A 33 -8.89 -6.42 3.87
C ILE A 33 -7.96 -6.46 5.06
N ASN A 34 -7.50 -7.66 5.39
CA ASN A 34 -6.58 -7.83 6.50
C ASN A 34 -5.16 -8.12 6.06
N SER A 35 -4.96 -8.43 4.80
CA SER A 35 -3.64 -8.79 4.29
C SER A 35 -2.91 -7.54 3.86
N ALA A 36 -2.69 -6.66 4.80
CA ALA A 36 -2.04 -5.40 4.49
C ALA A 36 -1.18 -4.99 5.67
N PHE A 37 -0.12 -4.27 5.36
CA PHE A 37 0.75 -3.80 6.42
C PHE A 37 1.41 -2.50 5.98
N VAL A 38 1.93 -1.78 6.98
CA VAL A 38 2.60 -0.52 6.76
C VAL A 38 4.03 -0.65 7.22
N HIS A 39 4.95 -0.11 6.45
CA HIS A 39 6.30 0.03 6.94
C HIS A 39 6.81 1.40 6.54
N HIS A 40 7.85 1.83 7.22
CA HIS A 40 8.38 3.15 7.03
C HIS A 40 9.60 3.08 6.14
N ALA A 41 9.75 4.09 5.30
CA ALA A 41 10.91 4.22 4.47
C ALA A 41 11.46 5.62 4.64
N ARG A 42 12.76 5.73 4.66
CA ARG A 42 13.40 7.01 4.77
C ARG A 42 14.39 7.14 3.63
N GLY A 43 14.25 8.21 2.89
CA GLY A 43 15.13 8.47 1.80
C GLY A 43 15.80 9.81 1.96
N VAL A 44 16.77 10.07 1.11
CA VAL A 44 17.45 11.34 1.08
C VAL A 44 17.05 12.02 -0.21
N GLY A 45 16.52 13.21 -0.09
CA GLY A 45 16.13 13.98 -1.24
C GLY A 45 17.00 15.20 -1.38
N VAL A 46 17.05 15.72 -2.58
CA VAL A 46 17.74 16.97 -2.85
C VAL A 46 16.67 18.01 -3.06
N GLY A 47 16.56 18.90 -2.09
CA GLY A 47 15.50 19.88 -2.13
C GLY A 47 15.69 20.92 -3.22
N ASN A 48 16.91 21.38 -3.37
CA ASN A 48 17.20 22.38 -4.37
C ASN A 48 18.61 22.10 -4.89
N LEU A 49 18.71 21.76 -6.15
CA LEU A 49 19.99 21.39 -6.72
C LEU A 49 20.97 22.53 -6.69
N GLN A 50 20.49 23.73 -6.87
CA GLN A 50 21.40 24.88 -6.85
C GLN A 50 21.95 25.14 -5.47
N GLU A 51 21.15 24.88 -4.46
CA GLU A 51 21.58 25.05 -3.09
C GLU A 51 22.25 23.80 -2.57
N LYS A 52 22.13 22.71 -3.31
CA LYS A 52 22.72 21.44 -2.90
C LYS A 52 22.29 21.02 -1.51
N LYS A 53 21.05 21.27 -1.21
CA LYS A 53 20.52 20.93 0.08
C LYS A 53 19.99 19.53 0.08
N LEU A 54 20.38 18.75 1.04
CA LEU A 54 19.88 17.40 1.22
C LEU A 54 18.97 17.36 2.40
N PHE A 55 17.92 16.56 2.30
CA PHE A 55 17.05 16.37 3.45
C PHE A 55 16.48 14.95 3.40
N TYR A 56 16.03 14.49 4.54
CA TYR A 56 15.47 13.16 4.64
C TYR A 56 13.98 13.26 4.40
N ILE A 57 13.48 12.35 3.59
CA ILE A 57 12.07 12.28 3.28
C ILE A 57 11.54 11.02 3.89
N GLU A 58 10.57 11.16 4.77
CA GLU A 58 9.94 10.02 5.38
C GLU A 58 8.67 9.68 4.62
N ARG A 59 8.54 8.42 4.32
CA ARG A 59 7.35 7.92 3.64
C ARG A 59 6.85 6.72 4.38
N GLU A 60 5.57 6.48 4.27
CA GLU A 60 5.01 5.23 4.73
C GLU A 60 4.58 4.45 3.50
N ILE A 61 4.83 3.18 3.53
CA ILE A 61 4.53 2.32 2.41
C ILE A 61 3.50 1.32 2.89
N ILE A 62 2.35 1.33 2.25
CA ILE A 62 1.28 0.41 2.56
C ILE A 62 1.26 -0.64 1.47
N THR A 63 1.34 -1.89 1.86
CA THR A 63 1.27 -2.99 0.92
C THR A 63 0.06 -3.82 1.26
N ALA A 64 -0.78 -4.08 0.27
CA ALA A 64 -1.98 -4.86 0.47
C ALA A 64 -2.06 -5.95 -0.59
N LEU A 65 -2.36 -7.16 -0.14
CA LEU A 65 -2.62 -8.26 -1.05
C LEU A 65 -4.13 -8.43 -1.09
N VAL A 66 -4.70 -8.29 -2.26
CA VAL A 66 -6.15 -8.28 -2.40
C VAL A 66 -6.59 -9.26 -3.46
N PRO A 67 -7.78 -9.82 -3.32
CA PRO A 67 -8.30 -10.69 -4.37
C PRO A 67 -8.40 -9.92 -5.68
N ALA A 68 -8.07 -10.59 -6.76
CA ALA A 68 -8.03 -9.92 -8.05
C ALA A 68 -9.38 -9.32 -8.43
N ASN A 69 -10.46 -9.99 -8.03
CA ASN A 69 -11.79 -9.51 -8.40
C ASN A 69 -12.22 -8.29 -7.58
N ARG A 70 -11.44 -7.91 -6.58
CA ARG A 70 -11.71 -6.70 -5.82
C ARG A 70 -10.61 -5.68 -5.97
N ALA A 71 -9.62 -5.99 -6.81
CA ALA A 71 -8.42 -5.15 -6.86
C ALA A 71 -8.70 -3.73 -7.31
N ASP A 72 -9.57 -3.55 -8.30
CA ASP A 72 -9.86 -2.21 -8.77
C ASP A 72 -10.59 -1.39 -7.72
N GLU A 73 -11.48 -2.01 -7.00
CA GLU A 73 -12.20 -1.37 -5.94
C GLU A 73 -11.26 -0.92 -4.83
N ILE A 74 -10.36 -1.82 -4.43
CA ILE A 74 -9.42 -1.50 -3.36
C ILE A 74 -8.41 -0.46 -3.82
N PHE A 75 -7.98 -0.55 -5.07
CA PHE A 75 -7.05 0.43 -5.61
C PHE A 75 -7.66 1.83 -5.52
N ARG A 76 -8.91 1.95 -5.92
CA ARG A 76 -9.58 3.24 -5.88
C ARG A 76 -9.73 3.73 -4.44
N PHE A 77 -10.07 2.81 -3.54
CA PHE A 77 -10.20 3.17 -2.14
C PHE A 77 -8.88 3.73 -1.61
N LEU A 78 -7.78 3.03 -1.89
CA LEU A 78 -6.48 3.46 -1.38
C LEU A 78 -6.03 4.77 -2.01
N TYR A 79 -6.35 4.96 -3.27
CA TYR A 79 -5.97 6.19 -3.95
C TYR A 79 -6.49 7.41 -3.20
N PHE A 80 -7.70 7.34 -2.70
CA PHE A 80 -8.28 8.46 -1.97
C PHE A 80 -7.96 8.42 -0.49
N ALA A 81 -7.98 7.26 0.12
CA ALA A 81 -7.73 7.15 1.55
C ALA A 81 -6.32 7.60 1.92
N ALA A 82 -5.35 7.27 1.08
CA ALA A 82 -3.98 7.68 1.34
C ALA A 82 -3.66 9.07 0.82
N GLY A 83 -4.62 9.73 0.18
CA GLY A 83 -4.42 11.08 -0.30
C GLY A 83 -3.61 11.17 -1.56
N ILE A 84 -3.51 10.07 -2.32
CA ILE A 84 -2.68 10.08 -3.53
C ILE A 84 -3.24 11.02 -4.58
N ASN A 85 -4.54 11.31 -4.48
CA ASN A 85 -5.17 12.22 -5.41
C ASN A 85 -4.72 13.67 -5.23
N GLU A 86 -3.99 13.95 -4.15
CA GLU A 86 -3.50 15.30 -3.92
C GLU A 86 -2.15 15.47 -4.60
N PRO A 87 -1.82 16.67 -5.05
CA PRO A 87 -0.55 16.89 -5.72
C PRO A 87 0.63 16.51 -4.84
N HIS A 88 1.58 15.83 -5.44
CA HIS A 88 2.84 15.47 -4.76
C HIS A 88 2.65 14.61 -3.52
N ALA A 89 1.51 13.95 -3.40
CA ALA A 89 1.25 13.18 -2.19
C ALA A 89 1.95 11.84 -2.19
N GLY A 90 2.07 11.21 -3.35
CA GLY A 90 2.72 9.91 -3.38
C GLY A 90 2.42 9.17 -4.66
N MET A 91 2.42 7.86 -4.57
CA MET A 91 2.28 7.02 -5.73
C MET A 91 1.60 5.73 -5.33
N ILE A 92 0.87 5.14 -6.24
CA ILE A 92 0.22 3.87 -5.97
C ILE A 92 0.45 2.98 -7.19
N ILE A 93 0.78 1.73 -6.92
CA ILE A 93 1.10 0.76 -7.95
C ILE A 93 0.34 -0.52 -7.67
N MET A 94 -0.15 -1.14 -8.72
CA MET A 94 -0.82 -2.42 -8.59
C MET A 94 -0.10 -3.43 -9.48
N GLU A 95 0.22 -4.59 -8.92
CA GLU A 95 0.95 -5.61 -9.63
C GLU A 95 0.24 -6.95 -9.53
N ILE A 96 0.39 -7.74 -10.57
CA ILE A 96 -0.13 -9.10 -10.55
C ILE A 96 0.88 -9.98 -9.86
N THR A 97 0.41 -10.78 -8.91
CA THR A 97 1.31 -11.68 -8.20
C THR A 97 1.36 -13.01 -8.96
N THR A 98 2.56 -13.51 -9.17
CA THR A 98 2.73 -14.79 -9.83
C THR A 98 3.09 -15.89 -8.84
N HIS A 99 3.73 -15.51 -7.74
CA HIS A 99 4.08 -16.49 -6.71
C HIS A 99 3.62 -15.93 -5.39
N LEU A 100 2.64 -16.56 -4.80
CA LEU A 100 2.09 -16.09 -3.55
C LEU A 100 2.29 -17.15 -2.50
N MET A 101 3.04 -16.80 -1.47
CA MET A 101 3.25 -17.69 -0.34
C MET A 101 2.20 -17.39 0.69
N PRO A 102 1.59 -18.40 1.25
CA PRO A 102 0.51 -18.17 2.20
C PRO A 102 1.02 -17.87 3.60
N PHE A 103 2.08 -17.13 3.71
CA PHE A 103 2.64 -16.87 5.01
C PHE A 103 1.75 -15.98 5.87
N PHE A 104 0.83 -15.29 5.26
CA PHE A 104 -0.06 -14.49 6.06
C PHE A 104 -1.31 -15.22 6.42
N GLU A 105 -1.40 -16.47 6.06
CA GLU A 105 -2.54 -17.17 6.36
C GLU A 105 -2.70 -17.33 7.72
N PRO A 106 -3.59 -17.22 8.18
CA PRO A 106 -3.66 -17.28 9.52
C PRO A 106 -3.89 -18.47 10.07
N VAL A 107 -3.86 -18.55 10.47
CA VAL A 107 -3.96 -19.46 10.98
C VAL A 107 -4.98 -19.90 11.46
N GLU A 108 -5.46 -19.96 11.47
CA GLU A 108 -6.20 -20.43 11.83
C GLU A 108 -6.62 -20.88 12.31
N SER A 109 -6.66 -20.97 12.39
CA SER A 109 -7.01 -21.51 13.02
C SER A 109 -7.33 -21.52 13.50
#